data_66bc382b30000e4d39c607cc88056d75
#
_entry.id   66bc382b30000e4d39c607cc88056d75
#
_cell.length_a   1.000
_cell.length_b   1.000
_cell.length_c   1.000
_cell.angle_alpha   90.00
_cell.angle_beta   90.00
_cell.angle_gamma   90.00
#
_symmetry.space_group_name_H-M   'P 1'
#
loop_
_entity.id
_entity.type
_entity.pdbx_description
1 polymer ?
#
loop_
_entity_poly.entity_id
_entity_poly.type
_entity_poly.pdbx_seq_one_letter_code
_entity_poly.pdbx_strand_id
1 'polypeptide(L)'
;AHNLFLFGDFNGWNRYDTPLERENYGIWSVFLPDSQYKKSLKHGTLLKVLVQSSIGEQERIPVFAKRVIQNEDTKDFAAQFWVDDSKCSFTGELKIEKPLFIYETHIGMAQENESVGSFNEFRINVLPRIKEAGYNAIQLMAIAEHPYYGSFGYHVSNFFAASSRFGTPEDLKMLIDEAHSNG
;
A
#
# COMPACT_ATOMS: atom_id res chain seq x y z
N ALA A 1 -0.53 -22.40 -10.96
CA ALA A 1 -0.42 -21.66 -12.21
C ALA A 1 0.48 -22.41 -13.18
N HIS A 2 0.20 -22.30 -14.50
CA HIS A 2 1.04 -22.87 -15.55
C HIS A 2 2.03 -21.83 -16.05
N ASN A 3 1.57 -20.59 -16.27
CA ASN A 3 2.38 -19.45 -16.65
C ASN A 3 1.90 -18.19 -15.94
N LEU A 4 2.81 -17.23 -15.73
CA LEU A 4 2.53 -15.89 -15.28
C LEU A 4 3.20 -14.89 -16.20
N PHE A 5 2.55 -13.74 -16.41
CA PHE A 5 3.07 -12.63 -17.20
C PHE A 5 2.85 -11.31 -16.46
N LEU A 6 3.85 -10.45 -16.44
CA LEU A 6 3.72 -9.09 -15.95
C LEU A 6 3.31 -8.19 -17.11
N PHE A 7 2.31 -7.35 -16.92
CA PHE A 7 1.84 -6.42 -17.93
C PHE A 7 1.34 -5.11 -17.31
N GLY A 8 1.34 -4.06 -18.09
CA GLY A 8 0.94 -2.73 -17.61
C GLY A 8 1.37 -1.63 -18.57
N ASP A 9 1.39 -0.38 -18.08
CA ASP A 9 1.77 0.77 -18.89
C ASP A 9 3.15 0.60 -19.55
N PHE A 10 4.09 -0.04 -18.85
CA PHE A 10 5.49 -0.19 -19.27
C PHE A 10 5.66 -1.00 -20.57
N ASN A 11 4.70 -1.85 -20.92
CA ASN A 11 4.69 -2.67 -22.14
C ASN A 11 3.41 -2.49 -22.97
N GLY A 12 2.71 -1.35 -22.80
CA GLY A 12 1.48 -1.04 -23.52
C GLY A 12 0.32 -1.99 -23.21
N TRP A 13 0.28 -2.56 -22.01
CA TRP A 13 -0.72 -3.55 -21.56
C TRP A 13 -0.72 -4.85 -22.36
N ASN A 14 0.41 -5.18 -23.03
CA ASN A 14 0.53 -6.45 -23.70
C ASN A 14 0.70 -7.58 -22.68
N ARG A 15 -0.28 -8.48 -22.65
CA ARG A 15 -0.44 -9.49 -21.62
C ARG A 15 0.63 -10.59 -21.66
N TYR A 16 1.33 -10.77 -22.77
CA TYR A 16 2.16 -11.94 -23.00
C TYR A 16 3.64 -11.64 -23.22
N ASP A 17 4.02 -10.36 -23.29
CA ASP A 17 5.40 -9.96 -23.64
C ASP A 17 6.41 -10.14 -22.53
N THR A 18 5.96 -10.23 -21.28
CA THR A 18 6.86 -10.24 -20.12
C THR A 18 6.56 -11.46 -19.23
N PRO A 19 7.00 -12.68 -19.65
CA PRO A 19 6.80 -13.89 -18.85
C PRO A 19 7.62 -13.84 -17.56
N LEU A 20 7.06 -14.41 -16.49
CA LEU A 20 7.77 -14.67 -15.25
C LEU A 20 8.34 -16.08 -15.28
N GLU A 21 9.51 -16.22 -14.68
CA GLU A 21 10.17 -17.52 -14.49
C GLU A 21 9.71 -18.15 -13.18
N ARG A 22 9.45 -19.45 -13.22
CA ARG A 22 9.07 -20.20 -12.04
C ARG A 22 10.31 -20.62 -11.26
N GLU A 23 10.36 -20.18 -10.01
CA GLU A 23 11.41 -20.55 -9.06
C GLU A 23 10.94 -21.66 -8.10
N ASN A 24 11.82 -21.99 -7.15
CA ASN A 24 11.50 -22.93 -6.08
C ASN A 24 10.36 -22.40 -5.19
N TYR A 25 9.67 -23.32 -4.52
CA TYR A 25 8.59 -23.01 -3.56
C TYR A 25 7.37 -22.29 -4.14
N GLY A 26 7.19 -22.32 -5.49
CA GLY A 26 6.04 -21.69 -6.14
C GLY A 26 6.16 -20.17 -6.32
N ILE A 27 7.34 -19.63 -6.13
CA ILE A 27 7.65 -18.23 -6.43
C ILE A 27 7.76 -18.06 -7.95
N TRP A 28 7.38 -16.88 -8.42
CA TRP A 28 7.53 -16.47 -9.81
C TRP A 28 8.19 -15.10 -9.85
N SER A 29 9.23 -14.95 -10.66
CA SER A 29 9.97 -13.70 -10.76
C SER A 29 10.25 -13.31 -12.20
N VAL A 30 10.53 -12.03 -12.40
CA VAL A 30 11.05 -11.48 -13.65
C VAL A 30 12.06 -10.38 -13.31
N PHE A 31 13.20 -10.41 -14.00
CA PHE A 31 14.18 -9.35 -13.90
C PHE A 31 14.02 -8.37 -15.07
N LEU A 32 13.74 -7.12 -14.76
CA LEU A 32 13.57 -6.04 -15.73
C LEU A 32 14.77 -5.08 -15.61
N PRO A 33 15.79 -5.19 -16.48
CA PRO A 33 17.01 -4.39 -16.38
C PRO A 33 16.75 -2.91 -16.67
N ASP A 34 17.35 -2.03 -15.89
CA ASP A 34 17.27 -0.57 -16.04
C ASP A 34 17.65 -0.10 -17.45
N SER A 35 18.64 -0.74 -18.06
CA SER A 35 19.08 -0.40 -19.43
C SER A 35 17.95 -0.45 -20.47
N GLN A 36 16.93 -1.28 -20.21
CA GLN A 36 15.79 -1.48 -21.12
C GLN A 36 14.52 -0.82 -20.61
N TYR A 37 14.24 -0.88 -19.29
CA TYR A 37 12.93 -0.53 -18.73
C TYR A 37 12.88 0.80 -17.97
N LYS A 38 14.01 1.44 -17.65
CA LYS A 38 14.07 2.70 -16.90
C LYS A 38 13.19 3.83 -17.47
N LYS A 39 12.97 3.84 -18.78
CA LYS A 39 12.14 4.87 -19.43
C LYS A 39 10.64 4.56 -19.36
N SER A 40 10.26 3.30 -19.33
CA SER A 40 8.86 2.84 -19.35
C SER A 40 8.35 2.41 -17.99
N LEU A 41 9.19 1.83 -17.13
CA LEU A 41 8.84 1.44 -15.75
C LEU A 41 9.31 2.52 -14.78
N LYS A 42 8.43 3.49 -14.51
CA LYS A 42 8.68 4.64 -13.63
C LYS A 42 7.82 4.57 -12.39
N HIS A 43 8.18 5.36 -11.38
CA HIS A 43 7.30 5.59 -10.24
C HIS A 43 5.87 5.91 -10.70
N GLY A 44 4.88 5.22 -10.14
CA GLY A 44 3.47 5.38 -10.49
C GLY A 44 2.98 4.54 -11.69
N THR A 45 3.88 3.88 -12.45
CA THR A 45 3.51 2.98 -13.57
C THR A 45 2.54 1.90 -13.08
N LEU A 46 1.41 1.76 -13.76
CA LEU A 46 0.40 0.74 -13.44
C LEU A 46 0.80 -0.62 -13.98
N LEU A 47 0.53 -1.66 -13.19
CA LEU A 47 0.84 -3.04 -13.58
C LEU A 47 -0.09 -4.06 -12.92
N LYS A 48 -0.24 -5.19 -13.60
CA LYS A 48 -0.95 -6.40 -13.15
C LYS A 48 -0.17 -7.64 -13.53
N VAL A 49 -0.57 -8.78 -13.01
CA VAL A 49 -0.08 -10.10 -13.39
C VAL A 49 -1.22 -10.89 -14.03
N LEU A 50 -0.98 -11.43 -15.22
CA LEU A 50 -1.83 -12.44 -15.83
C LEU A 50 -1.42 -13.81 -15.31
N VAL A 51 -2.35 -14.54 -14.74
CA VAL A 51 -2.16 -15.91 -14.24
C VAL A 51 -2.89 -16.87 -15.16
N GLN A 52 -2.17 -17.75 -15.83
CA GLN A 52 -2.72 -18.86 -16.59
C GLN A 52 -2.76 -20.13 -15.72
N SER A 53 -3.91 -20.74 -15.62
CA SER A 53 -4.13 -21.95 -14.83
C SER A 53 -5.09 -22.93 -15.50
N SER A 54 -5.34 -24.06 -14.88
CA SER A 54 -6.32 -25.05 -15.37
C SER A 54 -7.76 -24.55 -15.43
N ILE A 55 -8.07 -23.46 -14.71
CA ILE A 55 -9.40 -22.80 -14.71
C ILE A 55 -9.46 -21.58 -15.63
N GLY A 56 -8.44 -21.36 -16.46
CA GLY A 56 -8.35 -20.23 -17.40
C GLY A 56 -7.40 -19.14 -16.97
N GLU A 57 -7.57 -17.96 -17.57
CA GLU A 57 -6.76 -16.77 -17.33
C GLU A 57 -7.43 -15.84 -16.32
N GLN A 58 -6.63 -15.30 -15.43
CA GLN A 58 -7.09 -14.35 -14.42
C GLN A 58 -6.07 -13.23 -14.21
N GLU A 59 -6.54 -11.99 -14.15
CA GLU A 59 -5.70 -10.87 -13.76
C GLU A 59 -5.60 -10.79 -12.23
N ARG A 60 -4.41 -10.49 -11.74
CA ARG A 60 -4.12 -10.36 -10.31
C ARG A 60 -3.21 -9.17 -10.06
N ILE A 61 -3.31 -8.65 -8.85
CA ILE A 61 -2.35 -7.68 -8.33
C ILE A 61 -1.14 -8.45 -7.79
N PRO A 62 0.10 -8.03 -8.06
CA PRO A 62 1.28 -8.61 -7.41
C PRO A 62 1.15 -8.56 -5.89
N VAL A 63 1.38 -9.67 -5.22
CA VAL A 63 1.12 -9.80 -3.77
C VAL A 63 1.94 -8.81 -2.93
N PHE A 64 3.17 -8.51 -3.34
CA PHE A 64 4.08 -7.59 -2.66
C PHE A 64 3.98 -6.14 -3.17
N ALA A 65 2.91 -5.79 -3.88
CA ALA A 65 2.69 -4.40 -4.28
C ALA A 65 2.61 -3.49 -3.04
N LYS A 66 3.41 -2.43 -3.01
CA LYS A 66 3.42 -1.43 -1.93
C LYS A 66 2.32 -0.39 -2.08
N ARG A 67 1.82 -0.22 -3.29
CA ARG A 67 0.75 0.70 -3.62
C ARG A 67 -0.19 0.03 -4.62
N VAL A 68 -1.49 0.13 -4.34
CA VAL A 68 -2.57 -0.31 -5.22
C VAL A 68 -3.56 0.82 -5.32
N ILE A 69 -4.07 1.07 -6.52
CA ILE A 69 -5.09 2.10 -6.73
C ILE A 69 -6.28 1.52 -7.49
N GLN A 70 -7.43 2.11 -7.26
CA GLN A 70 -8.64 1.83 -8.01
C GLN A 70 -8.83 2.88 -9.09
N ASN A 71 -9.11 2.45 -10.31
CA ASN A 71 -9.55 3.35 -11.37
C ASN A 71 -10.97 3.86 -11.05
N GLU A 72 -11.20 5.16 -11.11
CA GLU A 72 -12.48 5.77 -10.71
C GLU A 72 -13.63 5.41 -11.66
N ASP A 73 -13.35 5.21 -12.93
CA ASP A 73 -14.36 4.92 -13.95
C ASP A 73 -14.68 3.43 -14.02
N THR A 74 -13.65 2.59 -14.18
CA THR A 74 -13.84 1.14 -14.37
C THR A 74 -14.00 0.38 -13.06
N LYS A 75 -13.61 0.97 -11.93
CA LYS A 75 -13.50 0.36 -10.60
C LYS A 75 -12.49 -0.80 -10.51
N ASP A 76 -11.70 -1.01 -11.56
CA ASP A 76 -10.61 -1.97 -11.58
C ASP A 76 -9.45 -1.52 -10.69
N PHE A 77 -8.77 -2.49 -10.10
CA PHE A 77 -7.56 -2.26 -9.31
C PHE A 77 -6.31 -2.59 -10.11
N ALA A 78 -5.27 -1.79 -9.94
CA ALA A 78 -3.93 -2.04 -10.46
C ALA A 78 -2.88 -1.71 -9.39
N ALA A 79 -1.78 -2.47 -9.36
CA ALA A 79 -0.61 -2.07 -8.60
C ALA A 79 0.06 -0.87 -9.27
N GLN A 80 0.65 0.00 -8.46
CA GLN A 80 1.59 1.00 -8.94
C GLN A 80 3.02 0.56 -8.63
N PHE A 81 3.90 0.65 -9.62
CA PHE A 81 5.33 0.53 -9.37
C PHE A 81 5.78 1.69 -8.49
N TRP A 82 6.04 1.38 -7.22
CA TRP A 82 6.32 2.38 -6.20
C TRP A 82 7.80 2.39 -5.87
N VAL A 83 8.46 3.49 -6.22
CA VAL A 83 9.86 3.75 -5.85
C VAL A 83 9.83 4.53 -4.55
N ASP A 84 10.35 3.95 -3.48
CA ASP A 84 10.42 4.61 -2.18
C ASP A 84 11.26 5.89 -2.29
N ASP A 85 10.75 6.99 -1.75
CA ASP A 85 11.55 8.21 -1.60
C ASP A 85 12.58 7.96 -0.49
N SER A 86 13.86 7.98 -0.88
CA SER A 86 14.99 7.83 0.05
C SER A 86 15.06 8.93 1.12
N LYS A 87 14.34 10.03 0.92
CA LYS A 87 14.23 11.12 1.90
C LYS A 87 13.27 10.81 3.04
N CYS A 88 12.41 9.81 2.88
CA CYS A 88 11.48 9.40 3.91
C CYS A 88 12.12 8.34 4.81
N SER A 89 13.11 8.73 5.59
CA SER A 89 13.72 7.90 6.65
C SER A 89 13.07 8.22 7.99
N PHE A 90 12.87 7.19 8.82
CA PHE A 90 12.42 7.41 10.18
C PHE A 90 13.49 8.15 10.97
N THR A 91 13.13 9.28 11.57
CA THR A 91 14.00 10.11 12.42
C THR A 91 13.62 10.02 13.89
N GLY A 92 12.34 9.69 14.17
CA GLY A 92 11.85 9.46 15.52
C GLY A 92 12.37 8.15 16.11
N GLU A 93 12.94 8.22 17.31
CA GLU A 93 13.35 7.03 18.06
C GLU A 93 12.13 6.37 18.70
N LEU A 94 11.92 5.07 18.42
CA LEU A 94 10.87 4.30 19.08
C LEU A 94 11.23 4.05 20.55
N LYS A 95 10.50 4.70 21.46
CA LYS A 95 10.56 4.43 22.90
C LYS A 95 9.36 3.59 23.30
N ILE A 96 9.62 2.46 23.96
CA ILE A 96 8.55 1.60 24.47
C ILE A 96 8.47 1.82 25.97
N GLU A 97 7.49 2.61 26.40
CA GLU A 97 7.16 2.81 27.80
C GLU A 97 6.15 1.75 28.28
N LYS A 98 6.24 1.35 29.52
CA LYS A 98 5.31 0.40 30.15
C LYS A 98 4.74 0.99 31.43
N PRO A 99 3.44 0.78 31.70
CA PRO A 99 2.45 0.04 30.91
C PRO A 99 2.05 0.76 29.61
N LEU A 100 1.56 -0.01 28.63
CA LEU A 100 1.02 0.55 27.39
C LEU A 100 -0.41 1.08 27.62
N PHE A 101 -0.64 2.32 27.23
CA PHE A 101 -1.96 2.92 27.12
C PHE A 101 -2.24 3.09 25.62
N ILE A 102 -3.05 2.17 25.07
CA ILE A 102 -3.26 2.04 23.63
C ILE A 102 -4.52 2.79 23.22
N TYR A 103 -4.39 3.66 22.23
CA TYR A 103 -5.51 4.29 21.54
C TYR A 103 -5.77 3.56 20.22
N GLU A 104 -6.88 2.82 20.13
CA GLU A 104 -7.29 2.15 18.91
C GLU A 104 -8.15 3.08 18.06
N THR A 105 -7.86 3.18 16.77
CA THR A 105 -8.51 4.15 15.89
C THR A 105 -8.51 3.73 14.42
N HIS A 106 -9.48 4.25 13.67
CA HIS A 106 -9.62 4.08 12.24
C HIS A 106 -9.31 5.39 11.52
N ILE A 107 -8.28 5.41 10.66
CA ILE A 107 -7.80 6.64 9.99
C ILE A 107 -8.93 7.38 9.28
N GLY A 108 -9.72 6.69 8.47
CA GLY A 108 -10.75 7.32 7.67
C GLY A 108 -11.93 7.88 8.46
N MET A 109 -12.11 7.44 9.72
CA MET A 109 -13.23 7.87 10.58
C MET A 109 -12.82 8.86 11.67
N ALA A 110 -11.52 9.03 11.92
CA ALA A 110 -11.00 9.87 12.99
C ALA A 110 -10.96 11.35 12.59
N GLN A 111 -12.08 11.87 12.14
CA GLN A 111 -12.25 13.27 11.72
C GLN A 111 -13.70 13.72 11.82
N GLU A 112 -13.96 15.05 11.76
CA GLU A 112 -15.27 15.66 11.95
C GLU A 112 -15.98 16.00 10.62
N ASN A 113 -15.25 15.96 9.49
CA ASN A 113 -15.82 16.25 8.17
C ASN A 113 -16.58 15.03 7.61
N GLU A 114 -17.60 15.26 6.79
CA GLU A 114 -18.35 14.18 6.09
C GLU A 114 -17.56 13.60 4.90
N SER A 115 -16.31 13.17 5.15
CA SER A 115 -15.39 12.61 4.15
C SER A 115 -14.50 11.54 4.78
N VAL A 116 -13.78 10.79 3.95
CA VAL A 116 -12.78 9.83 4.44
C VAL A 116 -11.53 10.57 4.86
N GLY A 117 -11.11 10.43 6.12
CA GLY A 117 -9.88 11.03 6.64
C GLY A 117 -8.62 10.44 6.03
N SER A 118 -7.54 11.23 6.02
CA SER A 118 -6.22 10.84 5.50
C SER A 118 -5.19 10.63 6.61
N PHE A 119 -4.07 9.94 6.29
CA PHE A 119 -2.92 9.82 7.18
C PHE A 119 -2.39 11.20 7.60
N ASN A 120 -2.37 12.14 6.67
CA ASN A 120 -1.87 13.48 6.95
C ASN A 120 -2.80 14.30 7.86
N GLU A 121 -4.12 14.24 7.63
CA GLU A 121 -5.10 14.88 8.52
C GLU A 121 -5.06 14.26 9.92
N PHE A 122 -4.96 12.95 10.01
CA PHE A 122 -4.81 12.26 11.29
C PHE A 122 -3.54 12.72 12.03
N ARG A 123 -2.42 12.79 11.34
CA ARG A 123 -1.14 13.25 11.87
C ARG A 123 -1.24 14.66 12.46
N ILE A 124 -1.89 15.58 11.75
CA ILE A 124 -1.97 17.00 12.15
C ILE A 124 -3.02 17.23 13.22
N ASN A 125 -4.19 16.60 13.10
CA ASN A 125 -5.37 16.99 13.89
C ASN A 125 -5.67 16.03 15.04
N VAL A 126 -5.31 14.74 14.92
CA VAL A 126 -5.71 13.70 15.87
C VAL A 126 -4.55 13.26 16.75
N LEU A 127 -3.37 13.03 16.16
CA LEU A 127 -2.18 12.59 16.90
C LEU A 127 -1.85 13.49 18.11
N PRO A 128 -1.85 14.84 18.02
CA PRO A 128 -1.58 15.70 19.18
C PRO A 128 -2.59 15.50 20.31
N ARG A 129 -3.87 15.31 19.98
CA ARG A 129 -4.94 15.07 20.98
C ARG A 129 -4.76 13.76 21.72
N ILE A 130 -4.34 12.69 21.01
CA ILE A 130 -4.04 11.39 21.60
C ILE A 130 -2.89 11.52 22.59
N LYS A 131 -1.83 12.23 22.22
CA LYS A 131 -0.69 12.50 23.10
C LYS A 131 -1.09 13.31 24.33
N GLU A 132 -1.86 14.39 24.16
CA GLU A 132 -2.36 15.21 25.25
C GLU A 132 -3.24 14.42 26.23
N ALA A 133 -4.02 13.46 25.72
CA ALA A 133 -4.83 12.56 26.53
C ALA A 133 -4.02 11.50 27.31
N GLY A 134 -2.69 11.44 27.12
CA GLY A 134 -1.79 10.58 27.89
C GLY A 134 -1.62 9.16 27.34
N TYR A 135 -2.08 8.88 26.13
CA TYR A 135 -1.79 7.60 25.46
C TYR A 135 -0.34 7.56 24.97
N ASN A 136 0.28 6.38 25.04
CA ASN A 136 1.66 6.15 24.62
C ASN A 136 1.81 5.08 23.54
N ALA A 137 0.70 4.60 23.00
CA ALA A 137 0.66 3.72 21.85
C ALA A 137 -0.62 3.96 21.03
N ILE A 138 -0.52 3.81 19.71
CA ILE A 138 -1.64 3.88 18.78
C ILE A 138 -1.76 2.56 18.03
N GLN A 139 -2.96 1.99 17.98
CA GLN A 139 -3.31 0.87 17.13
C GLN A 139 -4.16 1.35 15.97
N LEU A 140 -3.58 1.37 14.77
CA LEU A 140 -4.27 1.80 13.57
C LEU A 140 -5.05 0.65 12.93
N MET A 141 -6.36 0.82 12.76
CA MET A 141 -7.22 -0.09 12.02
C MET A 141 -7.19 0.24 10.52
N ALA A 142 -7.48 -0.77 9.68
CA ALA A 142 -7.78 -0.61 8.25
C ALA A 142 -6.65 0.01 7.40
N ILE A 143 -5.40 -0.07 7.81
CA ILE A 143 -4.28 0.54 7.07
C ILE A 143 -3.87 -0.23 5.82
N ALA A 144 -4.21 -1.51 5.71
CA ALA A 144 -3.96 -2.30 4.50
C ALA A 144 -5.01 -2.00 3.41
N GLU A 145 -4.63 -2.16 2.14
CA GLU A 145 -5.53 -1.90 1.01
C GLU A 145 -6.75 -2.82 1.03
N HIS A 146 -7.91 -2.24 0.82
CA HIS A 146 -9.20 -2.93 0.81
C HIS A 146 -10.12 -2.33 -0.27
N PRO A 147 -10.92 -3.15 -0.99
CA PRO A 147 -11.69 -2.71 -2.16
C PRO A 147 -12.94 -1.90 -1.79
N TYR A 148 -13.46 -2.11 -0.59
CA TYR A 148 -14.72 -1.52 -0.16
C TYR A 148 -14.59 -0.82 1.18
N TYR A 149 -14.78 0.50 1.20
CA TYR A 149 -14.64 1.32 2.41
C TYR A 149 -15.59 0.88 3.53
N GLY A 150 -16.83 0.51 3.21
CA GLY A 150 -17.81 0.04 4.18
C GLY A 150 -17.47 -1.29 4.86
N SER A 151 -16.39 -1.98 4.41
CA SER A 151 -15.82 -3.12 5.16
C SER A 151 -15.00 -2.68 6.37
N PHE A 152 -14.76 -1.37 6.54
CA PHE A 152 -13.87 -0.82 7.57
C PHE A 152 -12.48 -1.47 7.60
N GLY A 153 -11.99 -1.93 6.44
CA GLY A 153 -10.70 -2.61 6.30
C GLY A 153 -10.69 -4.08 6.67
N TYR A 154 -11.82 -4.69 7.04
CA TYR A 154 -11.87 -6.12 7.34
C TYR A 154 -11.77 -7.02 6.09
N HIS A 155 -12.02 -6.49 4.88
CA HIS A 155 -11.85 -7.20 3.62
C HIS A 155 -10.55 -6.78 2.93
N VAL A 156 -9.41 -7.14 3.52
CA VAL A 156 -8.09 -6.81 2.96
C VAL A 156 -7.91 -7.48 1.60
N SER A 157 -7.52 -6.70 0.59
CA SER A 157 -7.14 -7.21 -0.75
C SER A 157 -5.64 -7.34 -0.92
N ASN A 158 -4.86 -6.42 -0.38
CA ASN A 158 -3.40 -6.38 -0.52
C ASN A 158 -2.73 -6.06 0.81
N PHE A 159 -2.11 -7.08 1.41
CA PHE A 159 -1.57 -7.01 2.77
C PHE A 159 -0.32 -6.12 2.91
N PHE A 160 0.41 -5.89 1.80
CA PHE A 160 1.66 -5.13 1.79
C PHE A 160 1.50 -3.70 1.24
N ALA A 161 0.29 -3.34 0.83
CA ALA A 161 -0.04 -1.99 0.37
C ALA A 161 -0.77 -1.21 1.45
N ALA A 162 -0.31 0.00 1.74
CA ALA A 162 -1.09 0.95 2.52
C ALA A 162 -2.34 1.37 1.73
N SER A 163 -3.48 1.50 2.41
CA SER A 163 -4.73 1.87 1.76
C SER A 163 -4.61 3.20 1.00
N SER A 164 -4.91 3.14 -0.29
CA SER A 164 -4.86 4.30 -1.16
C SER A 164 -5.90 5.38 -0.80
N ARG A 165 -6.92 5.00 -0.05
CA ARG A 165 -7.99 5.90 0.42
C ARG A 165 -7.49 6.92 1.44
N PHE A 166 -6.45 6.57 2.20
CA PHE A 166 -5.95 7.41 3.30
C PHE A 166 -4.70 8.21 2.93
N GLY A 167 -4.15 8.02 1.75
CA GLY A 167 -2.96 8.73 1.31
C GLY A 167 -1.91 7.84 0.64
N THR A 168 -0.67 8.27 0.68
CA THR A 168 0.48 7.58 0.11
C THR A 168 1.22 6.74 1.17
N PRO A 169 2.08 5.80 0.76
CA PRO A 169 3.00 5.14 1.70
C PRO A 169 3.88 6.12 2.48
N GLU A 170 4.27 7.23 1.87
CA GLU A 170 5.06 8.30 2.52
C GLU A 170 4.25 9.03 3.59
N ASP A 171 2.96 9.30 3.35
CA ASP A 171 2.09 9.92 4.36
C ASP A 171 1.97 9.03 5.61
N LEU A 172 1.85 7.70 5.42
CA LEU A 172 1.86 6.74 6.53
C LEU A 172 3.21 6.74 7.27
N LYS A 173 4.33 6.76 6.54
CA LYS A 173 5.66 6.84 7.14
C LYS A 173 5.84 8.12 7.96
N MET A 174 5.38 9.27 7.44
CA MET A 174 5.41 10.54 8.18
C MET A 174 4.56 10.50 9.45
N LEU A 175 3.39 9.88 9.40
CA LEU A 175 2.55 9.67 10.59
C LEU A 175 3.28 8.83 11.65
N ILE A 176 3.89 7.73 11.24
CA ILE A 176 4.65 6.84 12.14
C ILE A 176 5.85 7.57 12.75
N ASP A 177 6.61 8.28 11.94
CA ASP A 177 7.81 9.02 12.38
C ASP A 177 7.45 10.11 13.40
N GLU A 178 6.37 10.85 13.16
CA GLU A 178 5.89 11.87 14.09
C GLU A 178 5.33 11.25 15.39
N ALA A 179 4.64 10.11 15.30
CA ALA A 179 4.19 9.39 16.48
C ALA A 179 5.38 8.95 17.35
N HIS A 180 6.44 8.39 16.74
CA HIS A 180 7.68 8.03 17.46
C HIS A 180 8.36 9.25 18.07
N SER A 181 8.43 10.38 17.35
CA SER A 181 9.03 11.62 17.84
C SER A 181 8.27 12.22 19.04
N ASN A 182 6.99 11.91 19.13
CA ASN A 182 6.14 12.32 20.26
C ASN A 182 6.19 11.36 21.46
N GLY A 183 6.95 10.25 21.38
CA GLY A 183 7.06 9.22 22.40
C GLY A 183 5.87 8.30 22.50
#